data_bd7fd9db018bca3596e1c999529ab28a
#
_entry.id   bd7fd9db018bca3596e1c999529ab28a
#
_cell.length_a   1.000
_cell.length_b   1.000
_cell.length_c   1.000
_cell.angle_alpha   90.00
_cell.angle_beta   90.00
_cell.angle_gamma   90.00
#
_symmetry.space_group_name_H-M   'P 1'
#
loop_
_entity.id
_entity.type
_entity.pdbx_description
1 polymer ?
#
loop_
_entity_poly.entity_id
_entity_poly.type
_entity_poly.pdbx_seq_one_letter_code
_entity_poly.pdbx_strand_id
1 'polypeptide(L)'
;MKKSILFLVVFCFLFGSLTIAQEFAGSESCKTCHSSKHADWKTSGHPYKVQKLADGQQGPVYPDYSVRKQVGDQVDYILKPGVPQPPKGYTWDQIGFVIGGFHSNARFLDKQGYKIHGDSTQYNLISERWVAYNGTTPSVGSYSYSCYKCHTTGASPEKTPEFQAYPGIEGSWVEGGIGCEGCHGPAKAHTTNPSQKPPKEGYATCNECHARDRGEQYLWNNRVEWRKQTVNSIPSGFVRHREQGDMMLNSKHDLAGLTCASCHEPHKSVYYENGGLRADVTCESCHANHEIPGHGFEKATCTDCHMPFAAKNGDVKTPWISEQSTHYWNILTDPITMFNNVDTIDGYFFIKQDSNGKGGMTLDYTCIQCHVDKDVTWAATYAKDIHTKGVTSVDLAGEVPSGYNLAQNYPNPFNPTTTIKFSLPKSGNVSLKVYSALGELVTTLVDQDMQSGKHSVQFDANNLSSGIYFYSIQANNFTYTRKMVLMK
;
A
#
# COMPACT_ATOMS: atom_id res chain seq x y z
N MET A 1 70.93 15.30 -47.02
CA MET A 1 69.96 14.40 -46.41
C MET A 1 69.18 15.19 -45.36
N LYS A 2 68.01 15.73 -45.73
CA LYS A 2 67.12 16.51 -44.83
C LYS A 2 66.02 15.57 -44.29
N LYS A 3 65.96 15.32 -42.98
CA LYS A 3 64.92 14.61 -42.35
C LYS A 3 63.78 15.58 -41.99
N SER A 4 62.61 15.43 -42.64
CA SER A 4 61.41 16.14 -42.31
C SER A 4 60.71 15.37 -41.15
N ILE A 5 60.52 16.03 -40.04
CA ILE A 5 59.70 15.53 -38.88
C ILE A 5 58.32 16.03 -39.13
N LEU A 6 57.40 15.08 -39.34
CA LEU A 6 55.92 15.30 -39.43
C LEU A 6 55.32 15.35 -38.01
N PHE A 7 54.90 16.53 -37.58
CA PHE A 7 54.12 16.69 -36.32
C PHE A 7 52.69 16.30 -36.59
N LEU A 8 52.28 15.16 -36.03
CA LEU A 8 50.88 14.72 -35.99
C LEU A 8 50.18 15.42 -34.82
N VAL A 9 49.38 16.45 -35.07
CA VAL A 9 48.54 17.10 -34.07
C VAL A 9 47.29 16.24 -33.91
N VAL A 10 47.23 15.46 -32.84
CA VAL A 10 46.03 14.74 -32.43
C VAL A 10 45.08 15.73 -31.76
N PHE A 11 44.04 16.14 -32.48
CA PHE A 11 42.90 16.89 -31.92
C PHE A 11 42.05 15.91 -31.13
N CYS A 12 42.27 15.78 -29.81
CA CYS A 12 41.31 15.15 -28.92
C CYS A 12 40.08 16.03 -28.80
N PHE A 13 39.05 15.73 -29.59
CA PHE A 13 37.70 16.19 -29.29
C PHE A 13 37.26 15.58 -27.97
N LEU A 14 37.44 16.31 -26.88
CA LEU A 14 36.73 16.08 -25.65
C LEU A 14 35.24 16.39 -25.91
N PHE A 15 34.50 15.36 -26.34
CA PHE A 15 33.07 15.36 -26.15
C PHE A 15 32.80 15.27 -24.64
N GLY A 16 32.91 16.40 -23.97
CA GLY A 16 32.27 16.57 -22.68
C GLY A 16 30.78 16.31 -22.90
N SER A 17 30.32 15.16 -22.46
CA SER A 17 28.90 14.93 -22.28
C SER A 17 28.41 16.03 -21.32
N LEU A 18 27.83 17.09 -21.88
CA LEU A 18 27.01 18.02 -21.13
C LEU A 18 25.85 17.16 -20.57
N THR A 19 26.03 16.57 -19.40
CA THR A 19 24.93 16.14 -18.59
C THR A 19 24.17 17.42 -18.27
N ILE A 20 23.12 17.70 -19.07
CA ILE A 20 22.13 18.71 -18.71
C ILE A 20 21.60 18.22 -17.38
N ALA A 21 21.94 18.92 -16.30
CA ALA A 21 21.39 18.65 -15.00
C ALA A 21 19.86 18.69 -15.16
N GLN A 22 19.21 17.56 -14.96
CA GLN A 22 17.76 17.49 -15.06
C GLN A 22 17.19 18.40 -13.97
N GLU A 23 16.56 19.50 -14.39
CA GLU A 23 15.95 20.45 -13.47
C GLU A 23 14.54 20.01 -13.08
N PHE A 24 14.19 20.25 -11.84
CA PHE A 24 12.85 20.05 -11.30
C PHE A 24 11.97 21.25 -11.66
N ALA A 25 10.70 20.96 -11.96
CA ALA A 25 9.68 21.98 -12.29
C ALA A 25 8.81 22.37 -11.08
N GLY A 26 8.74 21.48 -10.08
CA GLY A 26 7.82 21.59 -8.94
C GLY A 26 6.39 21.13 -9.29
N SER A 27 5.72 20.51 -8.32
CA SER A 27 4.40 19.85 -8.52
C SER A 27 3.30 20.82 -8.99
N GLU A 28 3.33 22.08 -8.59
CA GLU A 28 2.32 23.06 -9.03
C GLU A 28 2.39 23.33 -10.56
N SER A 29 3.57 23.17 -11.17
CA SER A 29 3.72 23.30 -12.63
C SER A 29 2.99 22.21 -13.40
N CYS A 30 2.81 21.03 -12.81
CA CYS A 30 2.11 19.90 -13.42
C CYS A 30 0.59 20.10 -13.50
N LYS A 31 0.04 20.95 -12.62
CA LYS A 31 -1.40 21.19 -12.48
C LYS A 31 -2.06 21.66 -13.78
N THR A 32 -1.36 22.45 -14.57
CA THR A 32 -1.91 23.04 -15.80
C THR A 32 -2.35 21.98 -16.81
N CYS A 33 -1.59 20.90 -16.96
CA CYS A 33 -1.88 19.82 -17.91
C CYS A 33 -2.46 18.58 -17.23
N HIS A 34 -2.14 18.32 -15.95
CA HIS A 34 -2.54 17.14 -15.20
C HIS A 34 -3.45 17.48 -14.01
N SER A 35 -4.47 18.33 -14.22
CA SER A 35 -5.29 18.91 -13.16
C SER A 35 -5.98 17.85 -12.27
N SER A 36 -6.53 16.77 -12.85
CA SER A 36 -7.21 15.73 -12.07
C SER A 36 -6.22 14.94 -11.22
N LYS A 37 -5.07 14.54 -11.78
CA LYS A 37 -4.03 13.82 -11.03
C LYS A 37 -3.40 14.68 -9.94
N HIS A 38 -3.24 15.98 -10.21
CA HIS A 38 -2.78 16.92 -9.20
C HIS A 38 -3.81 17.07 -8.07
N ALA A 39 -5.11 17.12 -8.37
CA ALA A 39 -6.16 17.17 -7.36
C ALA A 39 -6.17 15.89 -6.50
N ASP A 40 -6.11 14.71 -7.13
CA ASP A 40 -6.01 13.43 -6.45
C ASP A 40 -4.77 13.38 -5.52
N TRP A 41 -3.60 13.80 -6.04
CA TRP A 41 -2.34 13.84 -5.27
C TRP A 41 -2.44 14.76 -4.03
N LYS A 42 -3.09 15.92 -4.14
CA LYS A 42 -3.33 16.82 -3.00
C LYS A 42 -4.17 16.17 -1.90
N THR A 43 -4.94 15.13 -2.21
CA THR A 43 -5.70 14.37 -1.22
C THR A 43 -4.91 13.21 -0.62
N SER A 44 -3.75 12.87 -1.18
CA SER A 44 -2.88 11.81 -0.66
C SER A 44 -2.00 12.30 0.50
N GLY A 45 -1.35 11.37 1.19
CA GLY A 45 -0.40 11.71 2.26
C GLY A 45 0.99 12.14 1.77
N HIS A 46 1.27 12.01 0.48
CA HIS A 46 2.58 12.27 -0.09
C HIS A 46 3.03 13.72 0.03
N PRO A 47 2.22 14.74 -0.34
CA PRO A 47 2.62 16.14 -0.23
C PRO A 47 2.88 16.61 1.21
N TYR A 48 2.34 15.90 2.20
CA TYR A 48 2.39 16.29 3.62
C TYR A 48 3.50 15.57 4.41
N LYS A 49 4.50 15.00 3.74
CA LYS A 49 5.61 14.33 4.43
C LYS A 49 6.55 15.33 5.13
N VAL A 50 6.76 16.48 4.54
CA VAL A 50 7.44 17.64 5.17
C VAL A 50 6.73 18.92 4.74
N GLN A 51 6.29 19.72 5.69
CA GLN A 51 5.71 21.04 5.46
C GLN A 51 6.57 22.09 6.14
N LYS A 52 7.03 23.11 5.38
CA LYS A 52 7.64 24.31 5.92
C LYS A 52 6.52 25.23 6.40
N LEU A 53 6.61 25.73 7.62
CA LEU A 53 5.66 26.71 8.14
C LEU A 53 6.09 28.13 7.74
N ALA A 54 5.13 28.90 7.23
CA ALA A 54 5.34 30.33 7.00
C ALA A 54 5.40 31.08 8.34
N ASP A 55 6.00 32.26 8.34
CA ASP A 55 6.04 33.11 9.53
C ASP A 55 4.60 33.50 9.93
N GLY A 56 4.30 33.36 11.21
CA GLY A 56 2.96 33.59 11.77
C GLY A 56 1.94 32.46 11.53
N GLN A 57 2.30 31.41 10.79
CA GLN A 57 1.41 30.28 10.55
C GLN A 57 1.22 29.45 11.82
N GLN A 58 -0.03 29.21 12.21
CA GLN A 58 -0.42 28.51 13.45
C GLN A 58 -0.60 27.01 13.23
N GLY A 59 0.38 26.36 12.58
CA GLY A 59 0.45 24.93 12.36
C GLY A 59 0.35 24.50 10.90
N PRO A 60 0.57 23.21 10.62
CA PRO A 60 0.49 22.67 9.27
C PRO A 60 -0.94 22.60 8.75
N VAL A 61 -1.11 22.65 7.43
CA VAL A 61 -2.41 22.57 6.76
C VAL A 61 -2.56 21.23 6.08
N TYR A 62 -3.69 20.57 6.30
CA TYR A 62 -4.05 19.29 5.70
C TYR A 62 -5.45 19.37 5.08
N PRO A 63 -5.79 18.43 4.16
CA PRO A 63 -7.17 18.23 3.71
C PRO A 63 -8.08 17.88 4.89
N ASP A 64 -9.34 18.31 4.81
CA ASP A 64 -10.34 17.98 5.84
C ASP A 64 -10.91 16.58 5.58
N TYR A 65 -10.26 15.59 6.19
CA TYR A 65 -10.68 14.21 6.16
C TYR A 65 -10.95 13.67 7.56
N SER A 66 -11.92 12.79 7.67
CA SER A 66 -12.03 11.90 8.82
C SER A 66 -12.48 10.51 8.37
N VAL A 67 -11.85 9.49 8.88
CA VAL A 67 -12.17 8.10 8.61
C VAL A 67 -12.22 7.32 9.92
N ARG A 68 -13.33 6.64 10.15
CA ARG A 68 -13.44 5.66 11.21
C ARG A 68 -12.71 4.39 10.80
N LYS A 69 -11.79 3.94 11.65
CA LYS A 69 -11.10 2.65 11.51
C LYS A 69 -11.55 1.72 12.62
N GLN A 70 -12.00 0.54 12.22
CA GLN A 70 -12.43 -0.52 13.12
C GLN A 70 -11.86 -1.84 12.60
N VAL A 71 -11.43 -2.70 13.52
CA VAL A 71 -10.99 -4.07 13.22
C VAL A 71 -11.85 -4.99 14.06
N GLY A 72 -12.87 -5.60 13.46
CA GLY A 72 -13.91 -6.30 14.20
C GLY A 72 -14.51 -5.35 15.26
N ASP A 73 -14.64 -5.84 16.49
CA ASP A 73 -15.12 -5.05 17.63
C ASP A 73 -14.00 -4.48 18.51
N GLN A 74 -12.74 -4.66 18.12
CA GLN A 74 -11.58 -4.44 19.01
C GLN A 74 -11.02 -3.02 18.99
N VAL A 75 -10.93 -2.41 17.81
CA VAL A 75 -10.33 -1.08 17.65
C VAL A 75 -11.28 -0.19 16.88
N ASP A 76 -11.62 0.90 17.52
CA ASP A 76 -12.40 1.98 16.92
C ASP A 76 -11.70 3.30 17.20
N TYR A 77 -11.28 3.97 16.13
CA TYR A 77 -10.67 5.30 16.19
C TYR A 77 -10.96 6.10 14.93
N ILE A 78 -11.02 7.41 15.08
CA ILE A 78 -11.18 8.33 13.98
C ILE A 78 -9.80 8.82 13.55
N LEU A 79 -9.42 8.53 12.31
CA LEU A 79 -8.23 9.12 11.68
C LEU A 79 -8.59 10.47 11.10
N LYS A 80 -7.91 11.50 11.55
CA LYS A 80 -8.04 12.86 11.02
C LYS A 80 -6.64 13.44 10.84
N PRO A 81 -6.28 13.95 9.63
CA PRO A 81 -5.04 14.69 9.47
C PRO A 81 -5.04 15.92 10.36
N GLY A 82 -3.91 16.23 10.97
CA GLY A 82 -3.79 17.44 11.77
C GLY A 82 -2.91 17.27 13.00
N VAL A 83 -2.52 18.39 13.54
CA VAL A 83 -1.78 18.50 14.79
C VAL A 83 -2.45 19.57 15.63
N PRO A 84 -2.96 19.27 16.83
CA PRO A 84 -3.81 20.18 17.58
C PRO A 84 -3.07 21.37 18.18
N GLN A 85 -1.78 21.22 18.45
CA GLN A 85 -0.93 22.23 19.11
C GLN A 85 0.54 21.96 18.78
N PRO A 86 1.48 22.89 19.05
CA PRO A 86 2.91 22.65 18.93
C PRO A 86 3.39 21.66 20.02
N PRO A 87 4.59 21.07 19.85
CA PRO A 87 5.16 20.17 20.86
C PRO A 87 5.40 20.88 22.20
N LYS A 88 5.39 20.12 23.28
CA LYS A 88 5.57 20.63 24.64
C LYS A 88 6.80 21.54 24.75
N GLY A 89 6.59 22.73 25.26
CA GLY A 89 7.65 23.74 25.46
C GLY A 89 7.93 24.61 24.26
N TYR A 90 7.17 24.49 23.17
CA TYR A 90 7.30 25.29 21.95
C TYR A 90 6.00 26.04 21.61
N THR A 91 6.15 27.11 20.85
CA THR A 91 5.08 27.80 20.14
C THR A 91 5.19 27.55 18.63
N TRP A 92 4.13 27.78 17.87
CA TRP A 92 4.20 27.61 16.40
C TRP A 92 5.26 28.52 15.75
N ASP A 93 5.51 29.71 16.30
CA ASP A 93 6.55 30.61 15.80
C ASP A 93 7.98 30.08 15.96
N GLN A 94 8.18 29.06 16.78
CA GLN A 94 9.46 28.38 16.98
C GLN A 94 9.63 27.15 16.10
N ILE A 95 8.55 26.70 15.42
CA ILE A 95 8.57 25.56 14.52
C ILE A 95 8.84 26.02 13.09
N GLY A 96 9.86 25.45 12.46
CA GLY A 96 10.20 25.70 11.06
C GLY A 96 9.55 24.70 10.10
N PHE A 97 9.49 23.42 10.50
CA PHE A 97 8.95 22.36 9.66
C PHE A 97 8.16 21.34 10.48
N VAL A 98 7.14 20.76 9.85
CA VAL A 98 6.39 19.62 10.39
C VAL A 98 6.58 18.42 9.48
N ILE A 99 6.95 17.28 10.07
CA ILE A 99 7.18 16.01 9.38
C ILE A 99 5.99 15.09 9.63
N GLY A 100 5.24 14.73 8.59
CA GLY A 100 4.06 13.88 8.69
C GLY A 100 2.81 14.63 9.15
N GLY A 101 2.05 14.08 10.11
CA GLY A 101 0.81 14.68 10.60
C GLY A 101 -0.42 14.41 9.71
N PHE A 102 -0.27 13.62 8.65
CA PHE A 102 -1.37 13.25 7.78
C PHE A 102 -2.04 11.94 8.22
N HIS A 103 -1.28 10.99 8.74
CA HIS A 103 -1.83 9.68 9.12
C HIS A 103 -1.40 9.23 10.51
N SER A 104 -0.14 8.85 10.75
CA SER A 104 0.24 8.19 12.01
C SER A 104 0.93 9.10 13.01
N ASN A 105 1.96 9.81 12.59
CA ASN A 105 2.75 10.66 13.50
C ASN A 105 3.04 12.02 12.89
N ALA A 106 3.15 13.04 13.76
CA ALA A 106 3.77 14.31 13.46
C ALA A 106 5.02 14.51 14.31
N ARG A 107 6.10 14.97 13.69
CA ARG A 107 7.36 15.38 14.31
C ARG A 107 7.72 16.77 13.85
N PHE A 108 8.65 17.41 14.53
CA PHE A 108 8.86 18.84 14.36
C PHE A 108 10.35 19.14 14.22
N LEU A 109 10.65 20.12 13.36
CA LEU A 109 11.94 20.80 13.34
C LEU A 109 11.75 22.24 13.80
N ASP A 110 12.72 22.74 14.53
CA ASP A 110 12.75 24.15 14.90
C ASP A 110 13.06 25.06 13.69
N LYS A 111 13.12 26.37 13.91
CA LYS A 111 13.43 27.37 12.85
C LYS A 111 14.83 27.19 12.26
N GLN A 112 15.73 26.51 12.94
CA GLN A 112 17.08 26.21 12.46
C GLN A 112 17.17 24.84 11.76
N GLY A 113 16.04 24.10 11.71
CA GLY A 113 15.96 22.79 11.05
C GLY A 113 16.42 21.60 11.91
N TYR A 114 16.63 21.77 13.20
CA TYR A 114 16.93 20.66 14.10
C TYR A 114 15.66 19.93 14.51
N LYS A 115 15.73 18.60 14.55
CA LYS A 115 14.65 17.75 15.09
C LYS A 115 14.48 18.00 16.58
N ILE A 116 13.27 18.23 17.02
CA ILE A 116 12.91 18.40 18.41
C ILE A 116 12.72 17.02 19.05
N HIS A 117 13.50 16.73 20.11
CA HIS A 117 13.43 15.50 20.86
C HIS A 117 12.96 15.76 22.29
N GLY A 118 12.43 14.75 22.95
CA GLY A 118 12.04 14.80 24.35
C GLY A 118 10.65 14.22 24.61
N ASP A 119 10.20 14.40 25.84
CA ASP A 119 8.86 14.02 26.25
C ASP A 119 7.80 14.89 25.55
N SER A 120 6.75 14.26 25.05
CA SER A 120 5.63 14.96 24.40
C SER A 120 6.05 15.84 23.20
N THR A 121 6.99 15.35 22.38
CA THR A 121 7.49 16.04 21.19
C THR A 121 7.12 15.37 19.87
N GLN A 122 6.41 14.25 19.92
CA GLN A 122 5.78 13.60 18.78
C GLN A 122 4.29 13.46 19.04
N TYR A 123 3.45 13.88 18.10
CA TYR A 123 2.02 13.64 18.16
C TYR A 123 1.66 12.37 17.38
N ASN A 124 0.98 11.43 18.04
CA ASN A 124 0.42 10.24 17.38
C ASN A 124 -1.06 10.47 17.10
N LEU A 125 -1.41 10.51 15.80
CA LEU A 125 -2.77 10.79 15.35
C LEU A 125 -3.76 9.67 15.69
N ILE A 126 -3.28 8.43 15.72
CA ILE A 126 -4.13 7.25 15.92
C ILE A 126 -4.59 7.13 17.37
N SER A 127 -3.67 7.34 18.30
CA SER A 127 -3.99 7.36 19.74
C SER A 127 -4.39 8.75 20.25
N GLU A 128 -4.29 9.78 19.39
CA GLU A 128 -4.51 11.20 19.71
C GLU A 128 -3.71 11.67 20.93
N ARG A 129 -2.47 11.18 21.05
CA ARG A 129 -1.61 11.46 22.20
C ARG A 129 -0.26 12.04 21.78
N TRP A 130 0.26 12.88 22.67
CA TRP A 130 1.66 13.28 22.64
C TRP A 130 2.51 12.18 23.28
N VAL A 131 3.56 11.78 22.57
CA VAL A 131 4.50 10.74 23.01
C VAL A 131 5.93 11.24 22.90
N ALA A 132 6.84 10.59 23.62
CA ALA A 132 8.25 10.91 23.55
C ALA A 132 8.85 10.56 22.17
N TYR A 133 9.76 11.41 21.71
CA TYR A 133 10.56 11.15 20.52
C TYR A 133 12.07 11.21 20.84
N ASN A 134 12.80 10.14 20.52
CA ASN A 134 14.22 9.97 20.83
C ASN A 134 14.59 10.19 22.31
N GLY A 135 13.75 9.69 23.21
CA GLY A 135 13.93 9.81 24.67
C GLY A 135 13.00 10.83 25.30
N THR A 136 13.10 10.97 26.61
CA THR A 136 12.25 11.88 27.40
C THR A 136 12.97 13.18 27.75
N THR A 137 14.30 13.21 27.65
CA THR A 137 15.11 14.41 27.95
C THR A 137 15.06 15.36 26.75
N PRO A 138 14.74 16.66 26.95
CA PRO A 138 14.76 17.64 25.88
C PRO A 138 16.14 17.74 25.23
N SER A 139 16.17 17.63 23.91
CA SER A 139 17.38 17.78 23.10
C SER A 139 16.99 18.07 21.63
N VAL A 140 17.97 18.35 20.80
CA VAL A 140 17.78 18.51 19.36
C VAL A 140 18.75 17.62 18.60
N GLY A 141 18.42 17.28 17.36
CA GLY A 141 19.27 16.48 16.49
C GLY A 141 19.14 16.86 15.02
N SER A 142 20.16 16.58 14.24
CA SER A 142 20.16 16.89 12.83
C SER A 142 19.09 16.12 12.06
N TYR A 143 18.51 16.73 11.04
CA TYR A 143 17.63 16.09 10.08
C TYR A 143 18.50 15.62 8.89
N SER A 144 18.87 14.34 8.92
CA SER A 144 19.84 13.75 8.01
C SER A 144 19.25 13.35 6.67
N TYR A 145 20.09 13.22 5.65
CA TYR A 145 19.72 12.73 4.32
C TYR A 145 18.97 11.39 4.36
N SER A 146 19.39 10.47 5.23
CA SER A 146 18.72 9.16 5.40
C SER A 146 17.25 9.27 5.80
N CYS A 147 16.84 10.40 6.42
CA CYS A 147 15.46 10.68 6.78
C CYS A 147 14.72 11.36 5.62
N TYR A 148 15.22 12.53 5.17
CA TYR A 148 14.45 13.37 4.25
C TYR A 148 14.45 12.87 2.80
N LYS A 149 15.35 11.99 2.37
CA LYS A 149 15.31 11.38 1.03
C LYS A 149 13.98 10.66 0.72
N CYS A 150 13.29 10.17 1.74
CA CYS A 150 11.96 9.54 1.61
C CYS A 150 10.81 10.49 1.99
N HIS A 151 11.09 11.72 2.38
CA HIS A 151 10.09 12.69 2.82
C HIS A 151 10.02 13.93 1.94
N THR A 152 10.91 14.07 0.97
CA THR A 152 11.04 15.27 0.12
C THR A 152 11.32 14.86 -1.33
N THR A 153 11.08 15.78 -2.25
CA THR A 153 11.36 15.62 -3.67
C THR A 153 12.67 16.32 -4.04
N GLY A 154 13.50 15.69 -4.84
CA GLY A 154 14.79 16.23 -5.23
C GLY A 154 15.76 16.37 -4.06
N ALA A 155 15.75 15.40 -3.15
CA ALA A 155 16.65 15.35 -2.00
C ALA A 155 18.12 15.24 -2.42
N SER A 156 18.97 16.05 -1.83
CA SER A 156 20.43 16.05 -2.03
C SER A 156 21.17 16.11 -0.70
N PRO A 157 22.26 15.35 -0.51
CA PRO A 157 23.12 15.50 0.65
C PRO A 157 23.87 16.85 0.68
N GLU A 158 23.89 17.58 -0.45
CA GLU A 158 24.54 18.88 -0.56
C GLU A 158 23.57 20.01 -0.21
N LYS A 159 24.06 21.04 0.49
CA LYS A 159 23.27 22.22 0.82
C LYS A 159 23.23 23.21 -0.35
N THR A 160 22.05 23.60 -0.74
CA THR A 160 21.85 24.79 -1.60
C THR A 160 21.95 26.09 -0.78
N PRO A 161 22.11 27.28 -1.42
CA PRO A 161 22.16 28.55 -0.72
C PRO A 161 20.98 28.79 0.23
N GLU A 162 19.76 28.39 -0.16
CA GLU A 162 18.57 28.49 0.70
C GLU A 162 18.73 27.67 1.99
N PHE A 163 19.29 26.47 1.90
CA PHE A 163 19.45 25.56 3.04
C PHE A 163 20.62 25.90 3.96
N GLN A 164 21.48 26.87 3.60
CA GLN A 164 22.49 27.41 4.51
C GLN A 164 21.87 28.04 5.77
N ALA A 165 20.64 28.55 5.67
CA ALA A 165 19.89 29.11 6.79
C ALA A 165 19.41 28.05 7.81
N TYR A 166 19.48 26.75 7.46
CA TYR A 166 19.01 25.65 8.31
C TYR A 166 20.18 24.73 8.71
N PRO A 167 20.99 25.10 9.71
CA PRO A 167 22.15 24.30 10.12
C PRO A 167 21.77 22.88 10.57
N GLY A 168 20.58 22.68 11.11
CA GLY A 168 20.04 21.39 11.53
C GLY A 168 19.67 20.42 10.39
N ILE A 169 19.56 20.91 9.15
CA ILE A 169 19.31 20.06 7.98
C ILE A 169 20.63 19.73 7.29
N GLU A 170 20.95 18.44 7.13
CA GLU A 170 22.22 17.96 6.56
C GLU A 170 22.16 17.84 5.04
N GLY A 171 21.68 18.84 4.33
CA GLY A 171 21.59 18.86 2.86
C GLY A 171 20.45 19.77 2.40
N SER A 172 19.76 19.39 1.31
CA SER A 172 18.71 20.18 0.70
C SER A 172 17.68 19.32 -0.03
N TRP A 173 16.59 19.94 -0.46
CA TRP A 173 15.58 19.36 -1.35
C TRP A 173 14.92 20.45 -2.19
N VAL A 174 14.23 20.05 -3.25
CA VAL A 174 13.52 20.99 -4.14
C VAL A 174 12.12 21.27 -3.61
N GLU A 175 11.40 20.25 -3.18
CA GLU A 175 10.03 20.38 -2.68
C GLU A 175 9.85 19.57 -1.39
N GLY A 176 9.25 20.16 -0.36
CA GLY A 176 8.83 19.45 0.84
C GLY A 176 7.68 18.50 0.51
N GLY A 177 7.72 17.28 1.08
CA GLY A 177 6.80 16.22 0.68
C GLY A 177 7.22 15.51 -0.61
N ILE A 178 6.47 14.47 -0.97
CA ILE A 178 6.68 13.71 -2.20
C ILE A 178 5.75 14.29 -3.27
N GLY A 179 6.32 15.12 -4.12
CA GLY A 179 5.66 15.72 -5.27
C GLY A 179 5.63 14.79 -6.47
N CYS A 180 5.09 15.29 -7.58
CA CYS A 180 5.00 14.54 -8.84
C CYS A 180 6.37 14.01 -9.27
N GLU A 181 7.40 14.84 -9.19
CA GLU A 181 8.76 14.51 -9.61
C GLU A 181 9.51 13.60 -8.62
N GLY A 182 8.99 13.39 -7.42
CA GLY A 182 9.48 12.38 -6.48
C GLY A 182 9.26 10.97 -7.01
N CYS A 183 8.20 10.76 -7.78
CA CYS A 183 7.86 9.49 -8.42
C CYS A 183 8.25 9.46 -9.89
N HIS A 184 8.01 10.55 -10.64
CA HIS A 184 8.23 10.60 -12.09
C HIS A 184 9.64 11.05 -12.48
N GLY A 185 10.42 11.60 -11.54
CA GLY A 185 11.73 12.19 -11.80
C GLY A 185 11.64 13.62 -12.31
N PRO A 186 12.80 14.32 -12.47
CA PRO A 186 12.87 15.71 -12.90
C PRO A 186 12.15 15.94 -14.22
N ALA A 187 11.25 16.91 -14.28
CA ALA A 187 10.31 17.08 -15.38
C ALA A 187 10.36 18.48 -16.04
N LYS A 188 11.35 19.32 -15.77
CA LYS A 188 11.45 20.65 -16.33
C LYS A 188 11.39 20.63 -17.86
N ALA A 189 12.12 19.71 -18.48
CA ALA A 189 12.12 19.56 -19.94
C ALA A 189 10.73 19.14 -20.46
N HIS A 190 9.99 18.30 -19.73
CA HIS A 190 8.64 17.91 -20.07
C HIS A 190 7.66 19.09 -20.05
N THR A 191 7.79 20.04 -19.12
CA THR A 191 6.91 21.20 -19.06
C THR A 191 7.07 22.14 -20.27
N THR A 192 8.22 22.12 -20.93
CA THR A 192 8.48 22.91 -22.15
C THR A 192 8.27 22.09 -23.42
N ASN A 193 8.47 20.78 -23.37
CA ASN A 193 8.24 19.85 -24.48
C ASN A 193 7.51 18.60 -23.96
N PRO A 194 6.16 18.56 -24.03
CA PRO A 194 5.36 17.44 -23.52
C PRO A 194 5.66 16.06 -24.14
N SER A 195 6.33 16.02 -25.30
CA SER A 195 6.75 14.76 -25.91
C SER A 195 7.94 14.11 -25.18
N GLN A 196 8.70 14.88 -24.42
CA GLN A 196 9.82 14.41 -23.63
C GLN A 196 9.33 13.96 -22.25
N LYS A 197 9.06 12.67 -22.11
CA LYS A 197 8.56 12.11 -20.84
C LYS A 197 9.59 12.23 -19.70
N PRO A 198 9.13 12.36 -18.45
CA PRO A 198 10.00 12.25 -17.28
C PRO A 198 10.70 10.88 -17.22
N PRO A 199 11.91 10.81 -16.62
CA PRO A 199 12.77 9.64 -16.75
C PRO A 199 12.42 8.43 -15.88
N LYS A 200 11.58 8.61 -14.85
CA LYS A 200 11.22 7.53 -13.92
C LYS A 200 9.78 7.09 -14.15
N GLU A 201 9.59 5.80 -14.31
CA GLU A 201 8.26 5.17 -14.38
C GLU A 201 8.31 3.83 -13.62
N GLY A 202 7.23 3.50 -12.91
CA GLY A 202 6.96 2.16 -12.44
C GLY A 202 7.29 1.83 -10.98
N TYR A 203 7.26 0.53 -10.70
CA TYR A 203 7.33 -0.09 -9.36
C TYR A 203 8.61 0.25 -8.57
N ALA A 204 9.75 0.36 -9.22
CA ALA A 204 11.03 0.67 -8.57
C ALA A 204 10.97 1.99 -7.78
N THR A 205 10.16 2.95 -8.25
CA THR A 205 10.00 4.26 -7.61
C THR A 205 9.36 4.15 -6.21
N CYS A 206 8.35 3.29 -6.02
CA CYS A 206 7.71 3.10 -4.71
C CYS A 206 8.71 2.55 -3.69
N ASN A 207 9.54 1.60 -4.12
CA ASN A 207 10.52 0.93 -3.27
C ASN A 207 11.69 1.82 -2.84
N GLU A 208 11.95 2.95 -3.49
CA GLU A 208 12.94 3.91 -3.01
C GLU A 208 12.62 4.42 -1.59
N CYS A 209 11.33 4.43 -1.20
CA CYS A 209 10.87 4.89 0.10
C CYS A 209 10.13 3.81 0.92
N HIS A 210 9.45 2.87 0.26
CA HIS A 210 8.64 1.82 0.88
C HIS A 210 9.36 0.48 1.02
N ALA A 211 10.68 0.42 0.76
CA ALA A 211 11.57 -0.68 1.10
C ALA A 211 12.75 -0.10 1.89
N ARG A 212 12.91 -0.49 3.14
CA ARG A 212 13.96 0.07 4.01
C ARG A 212 15.26 -0.69 3.91
N ASP A 213 15.19 -1.99 3.77
CA ASP A 213 16.34 -2.88 3.71
C ASP A 213 16.58 -3.40 2.28
N ARG A 214 15.74 -2.95 1.32
CA ARG A 214 15.84 -3.27 -0.12
C ARG A 214 15.96 -4.78 -0.42
N GLY A 215 15.43 -5.61 0.46
CA GLY A 215 15.50 -7.06 0.31
C GLY A 215 16.91 -7.66 0.38
N GLU A 216 17.93 -6.86 0.67
CA GLU A 216 19.32 -7.28 0.46
C GLU A 216 19.88 -8.17 1.57
N GLN A 217 19.31 -8.16 2.78
CA GLN A 217 19.95 -8.85 3.89
C GLN A 217 19.07 -9.86 4.64
N TYR A 218 17.78 -9.56 4.85
CA TYR A 218 16.96 -10.37 5.77
C TYR A 218 15.66 -10.89 5.17
N LEU A 219 15.11 -10.23 4.15
CA LEU A 219 13.77 -10.51 3.62
C LEU A 219 13.77 -11.44 2.41
N TRP A 220 14.85 -11.52 1.66
CA TRP A 220 14.99 -12.45 0.53
C TRP A 220 14.81 -13.92 0.92
N ASN A 221 14.82 -14.25 2.22
CA ASN A 221 14.50 -15.58 2.77
C ASN A 221 13.06 -15.70 3.27
N ASN A 222 12.14 -14.80 2.88
CA ASN A 222 10.75 -14.79 3.37
C ASN A 222 10.65 -14.68 4.91
N ARG A 223 11.51 -13.92 5.55
CA ARG A 223 11.51 -13.70 6.99
C ARG A 223 10.79 -12.41 7.34
N VAL A 224 10.06 -12.44 8.45
CA VAL A 224 9.35 -11.26 8.98
C VAL A 224 10.14 -10.67 10.13
N GLU A 225 10.70 -9.46 9.95
CA GLU A 225 11.31 -8.71 11.05
C GLU A 225 10.22 -8.17 11.98
N TRP A 226 10.41 -8.30 13.28
CA TRP A 226 9.50 -7.79 14.28
C TRP A 226 10.22 -7.03 15.42
N ARG A 227 9.45 -6.22 16.15
CA ARG A 227 9.93 -5.47 17.30
C ARG A 227 9.14 -5.82 18.54
N LYS A 228 9.84 -6.24 19.59
CA LYS A 228 9.26 -6.57 20.88
C LYS A 228 8.63 -5.34 21.54
N GLN A 229 7.47 -5.51 22.13
CA GLN A 229 6.76 -4.49 22.89
C GLN A 229 5.91 -5.13 23.99
N THR A 230 5.49 -4.31 24.97
CA THR A 230 4.48 -4.68 25.95
C THR A 230 3.29 -3.72 25.81
N VAL A 231 2.08 -4.25 25.68
CA VAL A 231 0.84 -3.49 25.60
C VAL A 231 -0.12 -4.01 26.64
N ASN A 232 -0.60 -3.14 27.53
CA ASN A 232 -1.48 -3.51 28.64
C ASN A 232 -0.97 -4.71 29.47
N SER A 233 0.33 -4.72 29.77
CA SER A 233 1.03 -5.80 30.48
C SER A 233 1.13 -7.13 29.72
N ILE A 234 0.67 -7.20 28.48
CA ILE A 234 0.78 -8.37 27.63
C ILE A 234 2.03 -8.21 26.75
N PRO A 235 2.97 -9.17 26.78
CA PRO A 235 4.07 -9.18 25.81
C PRO A 235 3.50 -9.22 24.41
N SER A 236 3.91 -8.31 23.54
CA SER A 236 3.52 -8.26 22.15
C SER A 236 4.68 -7.87 21.25
N GLY A 237 4.53 -7.93 19.96
CA GLY A 237 5.53 -7.51 18.98
C GLY A 237 4.82 -7.06 17.71
N PHE A 238 5.53 -6.31 16.89
CA PHE A 238 4.96 -5.78 15.66
C PHE A 238 5.98 -5.84 14.55
N VAL A 239 5.52 -6.11 13.35
CA VAL A 239 6.32 -6.01 12.14
C VAL A 239 6.81 -4.57 11.98
N ARG A 240 8.02 -4.42 11.49
CA ARG A 240 8.61 -3.11 11.23
C ARG A 240 7.79 -2.37 10.16
N HIS A 241 7.60 -1.08 10.34
CA HIS A 241 6.83 -0.24 9.43
C HIS A 241 7.64 0.22 8.22
N ARG A 242 6.94 0.59 7.13
CA ARG A 242 7.50 1.11 5.88
C ARG A 242 8.35 0.11 5.12
N GLU A 243 7.94 -1.15 5.12
CA GLU A 243 8.60 -2.25 4.43
C GLU A 243 7.64 -2.97 3.48
N GLN A 244 6.64 -2.26 2.95
CA GLN A 244 5.65 -2.85 2.07
C GLN A 244 6.29 -3.46 0.82
N GLY A 245 7.31 -2.79 0.27
CA GLY A 245 8.07 -3.32 -0.85
C GLY A 245 8.88 -4.57 -0.49
N ASP A 246 9.53 -4.55 0.68
CA ASP A 246 10.26 -5.71 1.19
C ASP A 246 9.32 -6.88 1.49
N MET A 247 8.13 -6.59 2.05
CA MET A 247 7.10 -7.60 2.32
C MET A 247 6.53 -8.22 1.05
N MET A 248 6.45 -7.45 -0.03
CA MET A 248 5.96 -7.92 -1.33
C MET A 248 7.00 -8.78 -2.06
N LEU A 249 8.28 -8.49 -1.87
CA LEU A 249 9.39 -9.13 -2.59
C LEU A 249 9.36 -10.66 -2.40
N ASN A 250 9.46 -11.39 -3.51
CA ASN A 250 9.36 -12.85 -3.57
C ASN A 250 8.01 -13.44 -3.12
N SER A 251 6.99 -12.62 -2.89
CA SER A 251 5.64 -13.11 -2.72
C SER A 251 5.09 -13.71 -4.02
N LYS A 252 4.01 -14.48 -3.94
CA LYS A 252 3.35 -14.99 -5.15
C LYS A 252 2.83 -13.86 -6.06
N HIS A 253 2.50 -12.71 -5.49
CA HIS A 253 2.08 -11.53 -6.24
C HIS A 253 3.25 -10.91 -7.01
N ASP A 254 4.40 -10.77 -6.38
CA ASP A 254 5.63 -10.30 -7.01
C ASP A 254 6.09 -11.25 -8.13
N LEU A 255 6.14 -12.56 -7.85
CA LEU A 255 6.48 -13.60 -8.84
C LEU A 255 5.49 -13.67 -10.01
N ALA A 256 4.25 -13.25 -9.82
CA ALA A 256 3.25 -13.10 -10.88
C ALA A 256 3.39 -11.77 -11.65
N GLY A 257 4.39 -10.95 -11.34
CA GLY A 257 4.66 -9.67 -12.00
C GLY A 257 3.73 -8.54 -11.57
N LEU A 258 3.01 -8.69 -10.45
CA LEU A 258 2.18 -7.61 -9.90
C LEU A 258 3.08 -6.56 -9.24
N THR A 259 2.64 -5.31 -9.33
CA THR A 259 3.34 -4.15 -8.74
C THR A 259 2.41 -3.43 -7.76
N CYS A 260 2.94 -2.49 -6.99
CA CYS A 260 2.11 -1.66 -6.11
C CYS A 260 0.95 -1.01 -6.88
N ALA A 261 1.21 -0.51 -8.09
CA ALA A 261 0.22 0.13 -8.95
C ALA A 261 -0.78 -0.85 -9.59
N SER A 262 -0.56 -2.17 -9.51
CA SER A 262 -1.56 -3.16 -9.93
C SER A 262 -2.79 -3.12 -9.03
N CYS A 263 -2.61 -2.82 -7.73
CA CYS A 263 -3.67 -2.75 -6.74
C CYS A 263 -3.98 -1.30 -6.31
N HIS A 264 -2.96 -0.46 -6.17
CA HIS A 264 -3.11 0.91 -5.67
C HIS A 264 -3.17 1.97 -6.78
N GLU A 265 -3.99 3.00 -6.60
CA GLU A 265 -3.93 4.25 -7.36
C GLU A 265 -2.94 5.19 -6.64
N PRO A 266 -1.71 5.38 -7.16
CA PRO A 266 -0.64 6.05 -6.42
C PRO A 266 -0.88 7.54 -6.15
N HIS A 267 -1.85 8.16 -6.84
CA HIS A 267 -2.23 9.56 -6.62
C HIS A 267 -3.28 9.72 -5.53
N LYS A 268 -3.91 8.64 -5.03
CA LYS A 268 -4.98 8.68 -4.03
C LYS A 268 -4.52 8.25 -2.66
N SER A 269 -5.25 8.68 -1.64
CA SER A 269 -4.97 8.28 -0.26
C SER A 269 -5.37 6.84 0.00
N VAL A 270 -4.45 6.04 0.51
CA VAL A 270 -4.72 4.66 0.97
C VAL A 270 -5.59 4.60 2.24
N TYR A 271 -5.82 5.73 2.90
CA TYR A 271 -6.57 5.77 4.17
C TYR A 271 -7.95 6.37 4.03
N TYR A 272 -8.13 7.33 3.11
CA TYR A 272 -9.32 8.17 3.03
C TYR A 272 -10.19 7.89 1.80
N GLU A 273 -9.63 7.25 0.77
CA GLU A 273 -10.35 6.96 -0.47
C GLU A 273 -10.25 5.47 -0.82
N ASN A 274 -11.27 4.68 -0.49
CA ASN A 274 -11.39 3.24 -0.79
C ASN A 274 -10.13 2.42 -0.46
N GLY A 275 -9.40 2.77 0.61
CA GLY A 275 -8.14 2.16 0.94
C GLY A 275 -7.03 2.40 -0.09
N GLY A 276 -7.17 3.39 -0.98
CA GLY A 276 -6.23 3.67 -2.07
C GLY A 276 -6.17 2.58 -3.12
N LEU A 277 -7.08 1.62 -3.09
CA LEU A 277 -7.19 0.61 -4.14
C LEU A 277 -7.77 1.25 -5.41
N ARG A 278 -7.38 0.74 -6.54
CA ARG A 278 -8.02 1.09 -7.80
C ARG A 278 -9.48 0.66 -7.76
N ALA A 279 -10.37 1.47 -8.31
CA ALA A 279 -11.81 1.23 -8.26
C ALA A 279 -12.25 -0.09 -8.94
N ASP A 280 -11.44 -0.59 -9.85
CA ASP A 280 -11.66 -1.80 -10.64
C ASP A 280 -10.92 -3.03 -10.09
N VAL A 281 -10.21 -2.91 -8.97
CA VAL A 281 -9.41 -3.99 -8.37
C VAL A 281 -9.90 -4.32 -6.97
N THR A 282 -10.38 -5.54 -6.82
CA THR A 282 -10.66 -6.17 -5.52
C THR A 282 -9.90 -7.49 -5.43
N CYS A 283 -9.75 -8.04 -4.23
CA CYS A 283 -9.10 -9.35 -4.07
C CYS A 283 -9.83 -10.42 -4.90
N GLU A 284 -11.16 -10.37 -4.92
CA GLU A 284 -12.02 -11.31 -5.65
C GLU A 284 -11.91 -11.18 -7.17
N SER A 285 -11.41 -10.05 -7.69
CA SER A 285 -11.19 -9.90 -9.15
C SER A 285 -10.13 -10.87 -9.69
N CYS A 286 -9.21 -11.32 -8.83
CA CYS A 286 -8.19 -12.33 -9.13
C CYS A 286 -8.39 -13.62 -8.32
N HIS A 287 -8.85 -13.53 -7.07
CA HIS A 287 -9.07 -14.62 -6.14
C HIS A 287 -10.56 -14.95 -6.03
N ALA A 288 -11.17 -15.39 -7.13
CA ALA A 288 -12.59 -15.76 -7.11
C ALA A 288 -12.86 -16.95 -6.18
N ASN A 289 -13.94 -16.85 -5.39
CA ASN A 289 -14.51 -17.93 -4.56
C ASN A 289 -13.70 -18.39 -3.36
N HIS A 290 -12.99 -17.51 -2.70
CA HIS A 290 -12.45 -17.78 -1.38
C HIS A 290 -13.45 -17.25 -0.33
N GLU A 291 -14.42 -18.08 0.06
CA GLU A 291 -15.28 -17.77 1.18
C GLU A 291 -14.56 -18.11 2.49
N ILE A 292 -14.83 -17.33 3.54
CA ILE A 292 -14.38 -17.65 4.89
C ILE A 292 -15.58 -18.25 5.62
N PRO A 293 -15.62 -19.58 5.83
CA PRO A 293 -16.76 -20.21 6.49
C PRO A 293 -17.01 -19.63 7.89
N GLY A 294 -18.26 -19.30 8.17
CA GLY A 294 -18.65 -18.70 9.45
C GLY A 294 -18.38 -17.20 9.59
N HIS A 295 -17.74 -16.60 8.62
CA HIS A 295 -17.54 -15.15 8.55
C HIS A 295 -18.22 -14.62 7.28
N GLY A 296 -19.27 -13.81 7.42
CA GLY A 296 -19.76 -13.00 6.29
C GLY A 296 -18.78 -11.85 6.00
N PHE A 297 -18.76 -11.34 4.78
CA PHE A 297 -17.93 -10.17 4.41
C PHE A 297 -18.23 -8.92 5.26
N GLU A 298 -19.36 -8.86 5.89
CA GLU A 298 -19.74 -7.85 6.89
C GLU A 298 -18.98 -7.98 8.22
N LYS A 299 -18.39 -9.16 8.52
CA LYS A 299 -17.66 -9.43 9.77
C LYS A 299 -16.14 -9.49 9.59
N ALA A 300 -15.68 -9.97 8.45
CA ALA A 300 -14.25 -10.04 8.13
C ALA A 300 -14.03 -9.93 6.63
N THR A 301 -13.01 -9.20 6.23
CA THR A 301 -12.55 -9.06 4.85
C THR A 301 -11.28 -9.87 4.60
N CYS A 302 -10.93 -10.09 3.34
CA CYS A 302 -9.68 -10.78 2.98
C CYS A 302 -8.46 -10.10 3.63
N THR A 303 -8.47 -8.77 3.68
CA THR A 303 -7.36 -7.98 4.22
C THR A 303 -7.21 -8.07 5.73
N ASP A 304 -8.27 -8.35 6.48
CA ASP A 304 -8.19 -8.52 7.93
C ASP A 304 -7.28 -9.70 8.31
N CYS A 305 -7.26 -10.75 7.49
CA CYS A 305 -6.41 -11.91 7.69
C CYS A 305 -5.11 -11.83 6.88
N HIS A 306 -5.17 -11.48 5.58
CA HIS A 306 -4.03 -11.53 4.69
C HIS A 306 -3.18 -10.25 4.66
N MET A 307 -3.68 -9.17 5.22
CA MET A 307 -2.98 -7.89 5.37
C MET A 307 -3.26 -7.27 6.74
N PRO A 308 -3.09 -8.01 7.85
CA PRO A 308 -3.49 -7.52 9.15
C PRO A 308 -2.75 -6.25 9.54
N PHE A 309 -3.35 -5.47 10.43
CA PHE A 309 -2.76 -4.26 11.00
C PHE A 309 -1.66 -4.62 12.01
N ALA A 310 -0.55 -5.13 11.53
CA ALA A 310 0.55 -5.63 12.35
C ALA A 310 1.86 -4.85 12.22
N ALA A 311 1.92 -3.81 11.39
CA ALA A 311 3.11 -2.99 11.23
C ALA A 311 3.03 -1.71 12.08
N LYS A 312 4.01 -1.53 12.99
CA LYS A 312 4.01 -0.45 13.97
C LYS A 312 4.84 0.75 13.54
N ASN A 313 4.27 1.94 13.60
CA ASN A 313 4.96 3.20 13.39
C ASN A 313 5.02 4.11 14.65
N GLY A 314 4.15 3.97 15.61
CA GLY A 314 4.06 4.85 16.77
C GLY A 314 3.57 4.13 18.01
N ASP A 315 2.44 4.55 18.52
CA ASP A 315 1.79 4.01 19.70
C ASP A 315 0.65 3.07 19.32
N VAL A 316 0.44 2.01 20.07
CA VAL A 316 -0.60 1.01 19.82
C VAL A 316 -1.51 0.85 21.03
N LYS A 317 -2.80 0.59 20.81
CA LYS A 317 -3.82 0.47 21.84
C LYS A 317 -4.03 -0.97 22.32
N THR A 318 -3.80 -1.93 21.46
CA THR A 318 -4.08 -3.35 21.71
C THR A 318 -2.89 -4.23 21.37
N PRO A 319 -2.78 -5.43 21.95
CA PRO A 319 -1.62 -6.31 21.74
C PRO A 319 -1.40 -6.69 20.28
N TRP A 320 -2.39 -7.04 19.52
CA TRP A 320 -2.24 -7.65 18.21
C TRP A 320 -2.69 -6.75 17.05
N ILE A 321 -2.95 -5.47 17.33
CA ILE A 321 -3.43 -4.51 16.33
C ILE A 321 -2.55 -3.26 16.37
N SER A 322 -1.94 -2.92 15.24
CA SER A 322 -1.09 -1.75 15.05
C SER A 322 -1.72 -0.75 14.07
N GLU A 323 -0.92 0.20 13.59
CA GLU A 323 -1.43 1.33 12.79
C GLU A 323 -1.45 1.07 11.29
N GLN A 324 -0.63 0.13 10.81
CA GLN A 324 -0.45 -0.10 9.37
C GLN A 324 -0.67 -1.55 9.00
N SER A 325 -1.36 -1.76 7.89
CA SER A 325 -1.49 -3.08 7.28
C SER A 325 -0.16 -3.59 6.75
N THR A 326 0.06 -4.87 6.90
CA THR A 326 1.18 -5.57 6.29
C THR A 326 0.89 -5.96 4.85
N HIS A 327 1.93 -6.36 4.11
CA HIS A 327 1.84 -6.95 2.78
C HIS A 327 2.41 -8.38 2.78
N TYR A 328 2.37 -9.05 3.94
CA TYR A 328 2.62 -10.48 4.06
C TYR A 328 1.30 -11.23 3.88
N TRP A 329 1.02 -11.67 2.66
CA TRP A 329 -0.22 -12.40 2.35
C TRP A 329 -0.20 -13.85 2.83
N ASN A 330 0.99 -14.39 3.17
CA ASN A 330 1.13 -15.74 3.71
C ASN A 330 0.76 -15.76 5.20
N ILE A 331 -0.08 -16.71 5.58
CA ILE A 331 -0.46 -16.95 6.98
C ILE A 331 0.16 -18.27 7.42
N LEU A 332 0.89 -18.24 8.52
CA LEU A 332 1.42 -19.43 9.18
C LEU A 332 0.31 -20.07 9.99
N THR A 333 -0.12 -21.27 9.59
CA THR A 333 -1.25 -21.97 10.22
C THR A 333 -0.85 -22.85 11.40
N ASP A 334 0.44 -22.93 11.72
CA ASP A 334 0.93 -23.58 12.92
C ASP A 334 0.55 -22.80 14.18
N PRO A 335 0.38 -23.45 15.35
CA PRO A 335 0.02 -22.81 16.60
C PRO A 335 1.21 -22.06 17.23
N ILE A 336 1.72 -21.10 16.49
CA ILE A 336 2.87 -20.27 16.87
C ILE A 336 2.46 -18.82 17.03
N THR A 337 3.07 -18.15 17.99
CA THR A 337 2.97 -16.72 18.18
C THR A 337 4.28 -16.04 17.78
N MET A 338 4.23 -14.73 17.56
CA MET A 338 5.43 -13.93 17.30
C MET A 338 6.50 -14.07 18.39
N PHE A 339 6.10 -14.38 19.62
CA PHE A 339 7.00 -14.50 20.76
C PHE A 339 7.65 -15.87 20.94
N ASN A 340 6.94 -16.94 20.56
CA ASN A 340 7.32 -18.30 20.87
C ASN A 340 8.30 -18.88 19.83
N ASN A 341 8.36 -18.29 18.64
CA ASN A 341 9.11 -18.83 17.51
C ASN A 341 9.94 -17.75 16.81
N VAL A 342 10.67 -16.98 17.62
CA VAL A 342 11.55 -15.96 17.08
C VAL A 342 12.95 -16.47 16.83
N ASP A 343 13.50 -16.04 15.73
CA ASP A 343 14.90 -16.21 15.35
C ASP A 343 15.62 -14.87 15.52
N THR A 344 16.89 -14.89 15.87
CA THR A 344 17.71 -13.68 15.95
C THR A 344 18.88 -13.81 14.99
N ILE A 345 19.01 -12.87 14.07
CA ILE A 345 20.10 -12.79 13.10
C ILE A 345 20.69 -11.39 13.19
N ASP A 346 21.98 -11.28 13.45
CA ASP A 346 22.72 -10.02 13.57
C ASP A 346 22.06 -8.98 14.48
N GLY A 347 21.40 -9.45 15.55
CA GLY A 347 20.69 -8.60 16.51
C GLY A 347 19.27 -8.18 16.12
N TYR A 348 18.79 -8.61 14.96
CA TYR A 348 17.40 -8.43 14.55
C TYR A 348 16.56 -9.66 14.90
N PHE A 349 15.29 -9.42 15.22
CA PHE A 349 14.34 -10.47 15.58
C PHE A 349 13.47 -10.83 14.37
N PHE A 350 13.38 -12.13 14.08
CA PHE A 350 12.58 -12.65 13.00
C PHE A 350 11.64 -13.75 13.50
N ILE A 351 10.46 -13.85 12.92
CA ILE A 351 9.62 -15.03 13.12
C ILE A 351 10.24 -16.21 12.40
N LYS A 352 10.27 -17.36 13.05
CA LYS A 352 10.71 -18.61 12.40
C LYS A 352 9.82 -18.90 11.22
N GLN A 353 10.45 -19.39 10.17
CA GLN A 353 9.74 -19.89 9.01
C GLN A 353 8.95 -21.16 9.35
N ASP A 354 7.90 -21.44 8.58
CA ASP A 354 7.19 -22.72 8.64
C ASP A 354 8.09 -23.89 8.20
N SER A 355 7.55 -25.11 8.25
CA SER A 355 8.28 -26.34 7.84
C SER A 355 8.72 -26.32 6.36
N ASN A 356 8.17 -25.42 5.55
CA ASN A 356 8.51 -25.23 4.14
C ASN A 356 9.48 -24.08 3.92
N GLY A 357 10.02 -23.48 4.97
CA GLY A 357 10.94 -22.36 4.89
C GLY A 357 10.26 -21.02 4.50
N LYS A 358 8.96 -20.89 4.70
CA LYS A 358 8.21 -19.65 4.37
C LYS A 358 7.95 -18.83 5.61
N GLY A 359 8.22 -17.53 5.52
CA GLY A 359 7.76 -16.53 6.47
C GLY A 359 6.30 -16.15 6.22
N GLY A 360 5.65 -15.58 7.23
CA GLY A 360 4.27 -15.13 7.11
C GLY A 360 3.77 -14.52 8.42
N MET A 361 2.51 -14.11 8.41
CA MET A 361 1.84 -13.62 9.61
C MET A 361 1.41 -14.79 10.49
N THR A 362 1.53 -14.61 11.79
CA THR A 362 1.14 -15.60 12.78
C THR A 362 -0.35 -15.47 13.15
N LEU A 363 -0.92 -16.51 13.73
CA LEU A 363 -2.36 -16.59 14.02
C LEU A 363 -2.85 -15.60 15.07
N ASP A 364 -1.96 -15.11 15.93
CA ASP A 364 -2.27 -14.03 16.86
C ASP A 364 -2.66 -12.72 16.13
N TYR A 365 -2.05 -12.41 15.00
CA TYR A 365 -2.41 -11.23 14.20
C TYR A 365 -3.57 -11.46 13.23
N THR A 366 -3.84 -12.68 12.84
CA THR A 366 -4.87 -12.97 11.84
C THR A 366 -6.18 -13.47 12.47
N CYS A 367 -6.13 -14.16 13.59
CA CYS A 367 -7.29 -14.73 14.25
C CYS A 367 -7.55 -14.08 15.63
N ILE A 368 -6.52 -14.05 16.49
CA ILE A 368 -6.70 -13.65 17.90
C ILE A 368 -6.94 -12.15 18.04
N GLN A 369 -6.58 -11.34 17.06
CA GLN A 369 -6.96 -9.92 17.05
C GLN A 369 -8.49 -9.70 17.18
N CYS A 370 -9.30 -10.63 16.70
CA CYS A 370 -10.75 -10.60 16.81
C CYS A 370 -11.27 -11.63 17.84
N HIS A 371 -10.68 -12.83 17.88
CA HIS A 371 -11.04 -13.92 18.80
C HIS A 371 -10.21 -13.84 20.09
N VAL A 372 -10.37 -12.75 20.83
CA VAL A 372 -9.53 -12.39 21.99
C VAL A 372 -9.62 -13.36 23.18
N ASP A 373 -10.68 -14.16 23.24
CA ASP A 373 -10.93 -15.21 24.25
C ASP A 373 -10.31 -16.56 23.87
N LYS A 374 -9.69 -16.66 22.71
CA LYS A 374 -9.07 -17.88 22.17
C LYS A 374 -7.55 -17.75 22.15
N ASP A 375 -6.89 -18.88 21.90
CA ASP A 375 -5.44 -18.95 21.72
C ASP A 375 -5.04 -19.42 20.31
N VAL A 376 -3.77 -19.37 20.01
CA VAL A 376 -3.23 -19.79 18.70
C VAL A 376 -3.42 -21.29 18.44
N THR A 377 -3.57 -22.12 19.47
CA THR A 377 -3.84 -23.54 19.32
C THR A 377 -5.24 -23.76 18.78
N TRP A 378 -6.21 -23.05 19.39
CA TRP A 378 -7.57 -22.99 18.85
C TRP A 378 -7.55 -22.48 17.40
N ALA A 379 -6.90 -21.35 17.13
CA ALA A 379 -6.84 -20.77 15.80
C ALA A 379 -6.25 -21.74 14.76
N ALA A 380 -5.20 -22.48 15.10
CA ALA A 380 -4.56 -23.47 14.20
C ALA A 380 -5.52 -24.60 13.79
N THR A 381 -6.49 -24.96 14.63
CA THR A 381 -7.49 -26.01 14.29
C THR A 381 -8.43 -25.57 13.17
N TYR A 382 -8.63 -24.24 13.02
CA TYR A 382 -9.50 -23.64 12.01
C TYR A 382 -8.76 -23.04 10.84
N ALA A 383 -7.56 -22.49 11.05
CA ALA A 383 -6.80 -21.80 10.04
C ALA A 383 -6.36 -22.69 8.87
N LYS A 384 -6.00 -23.95 9.17
CA LYS A 384 -5.64 -24.91 8.15
C LYS A 384 -6.83 -25.20 7.27
N ASP A 385 -6.66 -25.01 5.97
CA ASP A 385 -7.72 -25.22 4.96
C ASP A 385 -8.98 -24.37 5.18
N ILE A 386 -8.89 -23.19 5.81
CA ILE A 386 -10.03 -22.34 6.14
C ILE A 386 -10.90 -21.99 4.93
N HIS A 387 -10.30 -21.87 3.74
CA HIS A 387 -11.02 -21.60 2.50
C HIS A 387 -11.67 -22.84 1.87
N THR A 388 -11.40 -24.04 2.42
CA THR A 388 -11.93 -25.31 1.92
C THR A 388 -12.78 -26.03 2.98
N LYS A 389 -12.61 -25.72 4.26
CA LYS A 389 -13.41 -26.22 5.36
C LYS A 389 -14.80 -25.62 5.31
N GLY A 390 -15.75 -26.31 4.83
CA GLY A 390 -17.14 -25.89 4.68
C GLY A 390 -17.73 -26.29 3.34
N VAL A 391 -16.90 -26.76 2.42
CA VAL A 391 -17.37 -27.39 1.20
C VAL A 391 -17.39 -28.92 1.39
N THR A 392 -18.05 -29.40 2.47
CA THR A 392 -18.52 -30.78 2.43
C THR A 392 -19.69 -30.79 1.47
N SER A 393 -19.73 -31.80 0.60
CA SER A 393 -20.81 -31.97 -0.39
C SER A 393 -22.23 -32.00 0.19
N VAL A 394 -22.36 -31.99 1.53
CA VAL A 394 -23.61 -31.92 2.29
C VAL A 394 -24.04 -30.46 2.54
N ASP A 395 -23.11 -29.51 2.70
CA ASP A 395 -23.44 -28.09 2.94
C ASP A 395 -23.79 -27.31 1.66
N LEU A 396 -23.39 -27.84 0.49
CA LEU A 396 -23.74 -27.24 -0.81
C LEU A 396 -25.20 -27.45 -1.20
N ALA A 397 -25.92 -28.30 -0.53
CA ALA A 397 -27.31 -28.67 -0.89
C ALA A 397 -28.39 -27.85 -0.16
N GLY A 398 -28.05 -26.92 0.73
CA GLY A 398 -29.04 -26.34 1.64
C GLY A 398 -29.11 -24.81 1.81
N GLU A 399 -28.09 -24.04 1.49
CA GLU A 399 -28.17 -22.58 1.65
C GLU A 399 -28.59 -21.90 0.33
N VAL A 400 -29.83 -21.47 0.30
CA VAL A 400 -30.33 -20.55 -0.74
C VAL A 400 -29.59 -19.21 -0.54
N PRO A 401 -28.87 -18.71 -1.54
CA PRO A 401 -28.17 -17.43 -1.44
C PRO A 401 -29.13 -16.31 -1.03
N SER A 402 -28.68 -15.42 -0.16
CA SER A 402 -29.50 -14.30 0.31
C SER A 402 -29.75 -13.22 -0.75
N GLY A 403 -28.96 -13.23 -1.86
CA GLY A 403 -29.07 -12.25 -2.92
C GLY A 403 -28.59 -12.78 -4.30
N TYR A 404 -29.00 -12.07 -5.36
CA TYR A 404 -28.44 -12.28 -6.69
C TYR A 404 -27.00 -11.78 -6.74
N ASN A 405 -26.13 -12.55 -7.38
CA ASN A 405 -24.76 -12.13 -7.64
C ASN A 405 -24.29 -12.65 -9.00
N LEU A 406 -23.50 -11.87 -9.72
CA LEU A 406 -22.71 -12.29 -10.87
C LEU A 406 -21.24 -12.05 -10.52
N ALA A 407 -20.47 -13.12 -10.36
CA ALA A 407 -19.04 -13.03 -10.04
C ALA A 407 -18.21 -12.62 -11.27
N GLN A 408 -17.01 -12.10 -11.03
CA GLN A 408 -16.03 -11.92 -12.09
C GLN A 408 -15.64 -13.28 -12.66
N ASN A 409 -15.53 -13.39 -13.97
CA ASN A 409 -15.05 -14.62 -14.63
C ASN A 409 -13.60 -14.91 -14.21
N TYR A 410 -13.27 -16.17 -14.08
CA TYR A 410 -11.90 -16.59 -13.74
C TYR A 410 -11.46 -17.79 -14.60
N PRO A 411 -10.22 -17.70 -15.13
CA PRO A 411 -9.29 -16.56 -15.11
C PRO A 411 -9.80 -15.33 -15.88
N ASN A 412 -9.28 -14.13 -15.53
CA ASN A 412 -9.48 -12.89 -16.28
C ASN A 412 -8.25 -11.99 -16.08
N PRO A 413 -7.42 -11.70 -17.11
CA PRO A 413 -7.57 -12.15 -18.49
C PRO A 413 -7.56 -13.67 -18.64
N PHE A 414 -8.17 -14.18 -19.72
CA PHE A 414 -8.30 -15.62 -19.97
C PHE A 414 -7.83 -16.03 -21.37
N ASN A 415 -7.46 -17.33 -21.53
CA ASN A 415 -6.99 -17.91 -22.79
C ASN A 415 -7.26 -19.43 -22.81
N PRO A 416 -8.04 -19.96 -23.71
CA PRO A 416 -9.20 -19.35 -24.35
C PRO A 416 -10.46 -19.56 -23.51
N THR A 417 -10.36 -20.25 -22.36
CA THR A 417 -11.51 -20.63 -21.52
C THR A 417 -11.54 -19.87 -20.20
N THR A 418 -12.74 -19.60 -19.72
CA THR A 418 -12.98 -19.00 -18.41
C THR A 418 -14.28 -19.52 -17.80
N THR A 419 -14.39 -19.41 -16.48
CA THR A 419 -15.60 -19.81 -15.75
C THR A 419 -16.31 -18.58 -15.22
N ILE A 420 -17.61 -18.50 -15.46
CA ILE A 420 -18.52 -17.47 -14.93
C ILE A 420 -19.39 -18.13 -13.85
N LYS A 421 -19.41 -17.53 -12.67
CA LYS A 421 -20.22 -18.00 -11.53
C LYS A 421 -21.26 -16.96 -11.17
N PHE A 422 -22.45 -17.43 -10.73
CA PHE A 422 -23.53 -16.55 -10.27
C PHE A 422 -24.37 -17.24 -9.20
N SER A 423 -25.13 -16.45 -8.44
CA SER A 423 -26.02 -16.96 -7.42
C SER A 423 -27.45 -16.44 -7.60
N LEU A 424 -28.42 -17.30 -7.29
CA LEU A 424 -29.85 -17.07 -7.41
C LEU A 424 -30.52 -17.28 -6.04
N PRO A 425 -31.09 -16.24 -5.40
CA PRO A 425 -31.83 -16.41 -4.16
C PRO A 425 -33.20 -17.05 -4.38
N LYS A 426 -33.71 -17.04 -5.60
CA LYS A 426 -35.00 -17.62 -5.98
C LYS A 426 -34.89 -18.30 -7.34
N SER A 427 -35.58 -19.41 -7.50
CA SER A 427 -35.73 -20.09 -8.78
C SER A 427 -36.44 -19.21 -9.79
N GLY A 428 -36.11 -19.34 -11.08
CA GLY A 428 -36.73 -18.59 -12.15
C GLY A 428 -35.93 -18.63 -13.44
N ASN A 429 -36.42 -17.92 -14.46
CA ASN A 429 -35.75 -17.83 -15.73
C ASN A 429 -34.45 -17.01 -15.61
N VAL A 430 -33.36 -17.55 -16.18
CA VAL A 430 -32.03 -16.97 -16.19
C VAL A 430 -31.52 -16.91 -17.61
N SER A 431 -31.11 -15.71 -18.03
CA SER A 431 -30.42 -15.48 -19.30
C SER A 431 -29.01 -14.92 -19.02
N LEU A 432 -27.97 -15.65 -19.44
CA LEU A 432 -26.57 -15.22 -19.36
C LEU A 432 -25.99 -15.13 -20.75
N LYS A 433 -25.65 -13.91 -21.17
CA LYS A 433 -25.21 -13.60 -22.54
C LYS A 433 -23.86 -12.90 -22.56
N VAL A 434 -23.09 -13.16 -23.64
CA VAL A 434 -21.79 -12.54 -23.91
C VAL A 434 -21.92 -11.57 -25.06
N TYR A 435 -21.30 -10.40 -24.94
CA TYR A 435 -21.35 -9.31 -25.93
C TYR A 435 -19.91 -8.87 -26.29
N SER A 436 -19.75 -8.40 -27.53
CA SER A 436 -18.53 -7.73 -27.97
C SER A 436 -18.39 -6.36 -27.33
N ALA A 437 -17.22 -5.71 -27.50
CA ALA A 437 -16.99 -4.33 -27.07
C ALA A 437 -17.96 -3.30 -27.70
N LEU A 438 -18.55 -3.65 -28.84
CA LEU A 438 -19.54 -2.83 -29.54
C LEU A 438 -20.98 -3.10 -29.09
N GLY A 439 -21.19 -4.02 -28.14
CA GLY A 439 -22.51 -4.39 -27.64
C GLY A 439 -23.24 -5.45 -28.51
N GLU A 440 -22.57 -6.05 -29.47
CA GLU A 440 -23.15 -7.11 -30.29
C GLU A 440 -23.19 -8.44 -29.54
N LEU A 441 -24.29 -9.18 -29.61
CA LEU A 441 -24.42 -10.49 -28.99
C LEU A 441 -23.44 -11.48 -29.62
N VAL A 442 -22.53 -12.00 -28.84
CA VAL A 442 -21.55 -13.02 -29.25
C VAL A 442 -22.10 -14.42 -29.04
N THR A 443 -22.65 -14.69 -27.86
CA THR A 443 -23.26 -16.00 -27.56
C THR A 443 -24.19 -15.90 -26.34
N THR A 444 -25.10 -16.87 -26.23
CA THR A 444 -25.92 -17.09 -25.03
C THR A 444 -25.39 -18.32 -24.29
N LEU A 445 -24.99 -18.15 -23.06
CA LEU A 445 -24.41 -19.24 -22.23
C LEU A 445 -25.49 -19.98 -21.44
N VAL A 446 -26.52 -19.25 -21.00
CA VAL A 446 -27.68 -19.78 -20.27
C VAL A 446 -28.92 -19.05 -20.78
N ASP A 447 -30.02 -19.80 -21.01
CA ASP A 447 -31.35 -19.26 -21.27
C ASP A 447 -32.40 -20.32 -20.90
N GLN A 448 -32.61 -20.49 -19.59
CA GLN A 448 -33.50 -21.51 -19.03
C GLN A 448 -33.94 -21.19 -17.61
N ASP A 449 -34.95 -21.91 -17.14
CA ASP A 449 -35.33 -21.89 -15.74
C ASP A 449 -34.27 -22.62 -14.88
N MET A 450 -33.81 -21.95 -13.83
CA MET A 450 -32.80 -22.48 -12.90
C MET A 450 -33.33 -22.44 -11.47
N GLN A 451 -32.92 -23.41 -10.67
CA GLN A 451 -33.23 -23.46 -9.25
C GLN A 451 -32.46 -22.38 -8.49
N SER A 452 -32.96 -21.97 -7.32
CA SER A 452 -32.20 -21.18 -6.38
C SER A 452 -30.90 -21.90 -6.00
N GLY A 453 -29.80 -21.16 -5.83
CA GLY A 453 -28.50 -21.75 -5.51
C GLY A 453 -27.34 -21.04 -6.20
N LYS A 454 -26.15 -21.63 -6.08
CA LYS A 454 -24.92 -21.19 -6.73
C LYS A 454 -24.72 -21.97 -8.05
N HIS A 455 -24.41 -21.27 -9.13
CA HIS A 455 -24.27 -21.83 -10.46
C HIS A 455 -22.92 -21.44 -11.08
N SER A 456 -22.45 -22.28 -12.00
CA SER A 456 -21.17 -22.09 -12.69
C SER A 456 -21.32 -22.49 -14.17
N VAL A 457 -20.82 -21.66 -15.07
CA VAL A 457 -20.85 -21.89 -16.51
C VAL A 457 -19.47 -21.62 -17.09
N GLN A 458 -18.98 -22.57 -17.91
CA GLN A 458 -17.72 -22.41 -18.62
C GLN A 458 -17.99 -21.70 -19.96
N PHE A 459 -17.16 -20.73 -20.27
CA PHE A 459 -17.13 -20.04 -21.55
C PHE A 459 -15.84 -20.34 -22.30
N ASP A 460 -15.98 -20.83 -23.52
CA ASP A 460 -14.89 -21.10 -24.47
C ASP A 460 -14.90 -20.07 -25.59
N ALA A 461 -13.83 -19.31 -25.71
CA ALA A 461 -13.64 -18.24 -26.68
C ALA A 461 -12.63 -18.62 -27.80
N ASN A 462 -12.43 -19.90 -28.09
CA ASN A 462 -11.47 -20.37 -29.09
C ASN A 462 -11.63 -19.67 -30.45
N ASN A 463 -12.85 -19.33 -30.83
CA ASN A 463 -13.18 -18.72 -32.13
C ASN A 463 -13.29 -17.19 -32.10
N LEU A 464 -12.92 -16.57 -30.97
CA LEU A 464 -13.00 -15.11 -30.80
C LEU A 464 -11.59 -14.49 -30.84
N SER A 465 -11.51 -13.23 -31.27
CA SER A 465 -10.26 -12.46 -31.26
C SER A 465 -9.91 -11.96 -29.87
N SER A 466 -8.62 -11.78 -29.58
CA SER A 466 -8.20 -11.09 -28.36
C SER A 466 -8.88 -9.72 -28.25
N GLY A 467 -9.35 -9.38 -27.06
CA GLY A 467 -10.08 -8.12 -26.84
C GLY A 467 -10.95 -8.10 -25.60
N ILE A 468 -11.70 -7.01 -25.46
CA ILE A 468 -12.64 -6.81 -24.37
C ILE A 468 -14.01 -7.36 -24.78
N TYR A 469 -14.61 -8.12 -23.88
CA TYR A 469 -15.98 -8.63 -23.97
C TYR A 469 -16.73 -8.29 -22.68
N PHE A 470 -18.06 -8.34 -22.77
CA PHE A 470 -18.95 -8.16 -21.62
C PHE A 470 -19.84 -9.39 -21.50
N TYR A 471 -20.19 -9.76 -20.29
CA TYR A 471 -21.22 -10.76 -20.05
C TYR A 471 -22.25 -10.19 -19.10
N SER A 472 -23.50 -10.46 -19.38
CA SER A 472 -24.65 -9.94 -18.65
C SER A 472 -25.59 -11.07 -18.25
N ILE A 473 -25.98 -11.07 -16.98
CA ILE A 473 -27.03 -11.94 -16.48
C ILE A 473 -28.31 -11.15 -16.31
N GLN A 474 -29.42 -11.77 -16.67
CA GLN A 474 -30.77 -11.35 -16.32
C GLN A 474 -31.46 -12.52 -15.62
N ALA A 475 -31.93 -12.29 -14.39
CA ALA A 475 -32.61 -13.29 -13.58
C ALA A 475 -33.73 -12.61 -12.79
N ASN A 476 -34.99 -12.91 -13.09
CA ASN A 476 -36.16 -12.20 -12.57
C ASN A 476 -36.00 -10.66 -12.76
N ASN A 477 -35.99 -9.88 -11.68
CA ASN A 477 -35.84 -8.42 -11.72
C ASN A 477 -34.37 -7.96 -11.57
N PHE A 478 -33.41 -8.89 -11.58
CA PHE A 478 -32.00 -8.59 -11.45
C PHE A 478 -31.31 -8.61 -12.81
N THR A 479 -30.57 -7.56 -13.11
CA THR A 479 -29.69 -7.50 -14.30
C THR A 479 -28.34 -6.95 -13.85
N TYR A 480 -27.26 -7.63 -14.23
CA TYR A 480 -25.91 -7.20 -13.94
C TYR A 480 -24.95 -7.57 -15.06
N THR A 481 -23.97 -6.70 -15.34
CA THR A 481 -22.99 -6.87 -16.44
C THR A 481 -21.57 -6.72 -15.91
N ARG A 482 -20.68 -7.57 -16.41
CA ARG A 482 -19.24 -7.52 -16.12
C ARG A 482 -18.40 -7.54 -17.38
N LYS A 483 -17.20 -6.98 -17.28
CA LYS A 483 -16.18 -6.98 -18.33
C LYS A 483 -15.25 -8.19 -18.17
N MET A 484 -14.81 -8.76 -19.29
CA MET A 484 -13.76 -9.78 -19.34
C MET A 484 -12.78 -9.47 -20.49
N VAL A 485 -11.56 -9.98 -20.36
CA VAL A 485 -10.47 -9.75 -21.33
C VAL A 485 -9.97 -11.09 -21.83
N LEU A 486 -10.09 -11.31 -23.14
CA LEU A 486 -9.51 -12.45 -23.84
C LEU A 486 -8.13 -12.08 -24.35
N MET A 487 -7.11 -12.87 -23.99
CA MET A 487 -5.74 -12.72 -24.45
C MET A 487 -5.28 -14.06 -25.05
N LYS A 488 -5.09 -14.08 -26.36
CA LYS A 488 -4.50 -15.21 -27.10
C LYS A 488 -3.05 -14.94 -27.41
#